data_fd0668d7c783df2319d71dd856c09cc0
#
_entry.id   fd0668d7c783df2319d71dd856c09cc0
#
_cell.length_a   1.000
_cell.length_b   1.000
_cell.length_c   1.000
_cell.angle_alpha   90.00
_cell.angle_beta   90.00
_cell.angle_gamma   90.00
#
_symmetry.space_group_name_H-M   'P 1'
#
loop_
_entity.id
_entity.type
_entity.pdbx_description
1 polymer ?
#
loop_
_entity_poly.entity_id
_entity_poly.type
_entity_poly.pdbx_seq_one_letter_code
_entity_poly.pdbx_strand_id
1 'polypeptide(L)'
;MKNTTLIIFCTLTTFFSIAQNANQFYRKADSLYIIKDFKNSAIAYNEGIRLQGTTTGFIRYLSAASSWILANTPDSAFYLLNILSQNDKLTQSDYKNIESAKELAALQSDKRWKQLLAAVQKQADANTYPQEEFVYGRKDGMGLLMTQLKPKGKSNGKAIISVQAGSWFSNFTLVERGVYYKRQYLDKGYNVFMVVLGSQPRYAIPDQIEDLKRAVRYIRYNAKQLGIDPDHVGIEGGSAGGHLSLVIATADDKINVTASDPVDRVSSRVQAAAVLFPPTDFFNWGFPGAAMINVRGPQIQARVYGAFDFRVLNNTTAIYETVTDTTARNKIGKEISPIYAVSPDDPPIFIIHGDADMVVPLQQSQTFVAKLKEAGVTNKYIIKKGGRHNPDDMKPELDQFVDWFDKYLK
;
A
#
# COMPACT_ATOMS: atom_id res chain seq x y z
N MET A 1 0.95 7.46 -41.37
CA MET A 1 1.03 7.65 -39.91
C MET A 1 -0.34 7.97 -39.31
N LYS A 2 -1.40 7.18 -39.55
CA LYS A 2 -2.76 7.45 -39.02
C LYS A 2 -3.44 6.26 -38.34
N ASN A 3 -2.78 5.09 -38.22
CA ASN A 3 -3.43 3.88 -37.70
C ASN A 3 -2.94 3.38 -36.31
N THR A 4 -1.95 4.03 -35.71
CA THR A 4 -1.39 3.55 -34.42
C THR A 4 -2.10 4.14 -33.19
N THR A 5 -2.82 5.25 -33.36
CA THR A 5 -3.51 5.95 -32.24
C THR A 5 -4.87 5.29 -31.90
N LEU A 6 -5.46 4.54 -32.80
CA LEU A 6 -6.79 3.94 -32.63
C LEU A 6 -6.76 2.65 -31.77
N ILE A 7 -5.65 1.91 -31.79
CA ILE A 7 -5.53 0.64 -31.06
C ILE A 7 -5.32 0.88 -29.55
N ILE A 8 -4.64 1.95 -29.16
CA ILE A 8 -4.42 2.31 -27.75
C ILE A 8 -5.72 2.78 -27.07
N PHE A 9 -6.62 3.42 -27.81
CA PHE A 9 -7.91 3.86 -27.25
C PHE A 9 -8.90 2.71 -27.01
N CYS A 10 -8.87 1.65 -27.84
CA CYS A 10 -9.77 0.49 -27.68
C CYS A 10 -9.40 -0.40 -26.49
N THR A 11 -8.13 -0.53 -26.13
CA THR A 11 -7.73 -1.34 -24.97
C THR A 11 -7.98 -0.63 -23.65
N LEU A 12 -7.88 0.71 -23.60
CA LEU A 12 -8.24 1.53 -22.44
C LEU A 12 -9.72 1.41 -22.06
N THR A 13 -10.61 1.36 -23.05
CA THR A 13 -12.05 1.27 -22.80
C THR A 13 -12.49 -0.08 -22.25
N THR A 14 -11.80 -1.17 -22.56
CA THR A 14 -12.22 -2.52 -22.14
C THR A 14 -11.92 -2.83 -20.68
N PHE A 15 -10.79 -2.40 -20.12
CA PHE A 15 -10.45 -2.66 -18.70
C PHE A 15 -11.19 -1.74 -17.71
N PHE A 16 -11.35 -0.48 -18.02
CA PHE A 16 -12.27 0.39 -17.27
C PHE A 16 -13.71 -0.14 -17.33
N SER A 17 -14.11 -0.75 -18.45
CA SER A 17 -15.43 -1.35 -18.59
C SER A 17 -15.61 -2.60 -17.70
N ILE A 18 -14.61 -3.46 -17.53
CA ILE A 18 -14.74 -4.70 -16.73
C ILE A 18 -14.84 -4.40 -15.24
N ALA A 19 -13.96 -3.56 -14.68
CA ALA A 19 -14.03 -3.15 -13.26
C ALA A 19 -15.28 -2.29 -12.99
N GLN A 20 -15.65 -1.43 -13.92
CA GLN A 20 -16.88 -0.64 -13.87
C GLN A 20 -18.11 -1.53 -13.96
N ASN A 21 -18.11 -2.56 -14.81
CA ASN A 21 -19.15 -3.57 -14.92
C ASN A 21 -19.26 -4.41 -13.65
N ALA A 22 -18.15 -4.90 -13.05
CA ALA A 22 -18.19 -5.64 -11.79
C ALA A 22 -18.82 -4.81 -10.67
N ASN A 23 -18.41 -3.54 -10.53
CA ASN A 23 -18.99 -2.62 -9.54
C ASN A 23 -20.49 -2.34 -9.77
N GLN A 24 -20.95 -2.32 -11.02
CA GLN A 24 -22.35 -2.18 -11.34
C GLN A 24 -23.17 -3.39 -10.85
N PHE A 25 -22.63 -4.60 -11.04
CA PHE A 25 -23.25 -5.82 -10.50
C PHE A 25 -23.29 -5.83 -8.98
N TYR A 26 -22.23 -5.39 -8.29
CA TYR A 26 -22.23 -5.28 -6.83
C TYR A 26 -23.25 -4.28 -6.32
N ARG A 27 -23.38 -3.09 -6.93
CA ARG A 27 -24.42 -2.12 -6.57
C ARG A 27 -25.84 -2.68 -6.78
N LYS A 28 -26.06 -3.39 -7.89
CA LYS A 28 -27.32 -4.09 -8.16
C LYS A 28 -27.58 -5.14 -7.08
N ALA A 29 -26.58 -5.93 -6.71
CA ALA A 29 -26.70 -6.95 -5.66
C ALA A 29 -27.03 -6.33 -4.31
N ASP A 30 -26.34 -5.24 -3.91
CA ASP A 30 -26.62 -4.50 -2.68
C ASP A 30 -28.06 -3.98 -2.66
N SER A 31 -28.55 -3.42 -3.77
CA SER A 31 -29.93 -2.92 -3.90
C SER A 31 -30.97 -4.05 -3.78
N LEU A 32 -30.72 -5.19 -4.42
CA LEU A 32 -31.61 -6.36 -4.35
C LEU A 32 -31.63 -6.96 -2.94
N TYR A 33 -30.48 -6.97 -2.25
CA TYR A 33 -30.38 -7.42 -0.86
C TYR A 33 -31.29 -6.58 0.07
N ILE A 34 -31.28 -5.25 -0.09
CA ILE A 34 -32.08 -4.32 0.71
C ILE A 34 -33.56 -4.60 0.55
N ILE A 35 -34.05 -4.90 -0.66
CA ILE A 35 -35.47 -5.24 -0.92
C ILE A 35 -35.80 -6.72 -0.67
N LYS A 36 -34.85 -7.49 -0.08
CA LYS A 36 -34.98 -8.91 0.25
C LYS A 36 -35.14 -9.86 -0.94
N ASP A 37 -34.77 -9.43 -2.15
CA ASP A 37 -34.64 -10.32 -3.32
C ASP A 37 -33.28 -11.03 -3.29
N PHE A 38 -33.12 -11.91 -2.30
CA PHE A 38 -31.84 -12.54 -1.99
C PHE A 38 -31.31 -13.41 -3.11
N LYS A 39 -32.18 -14.09 -3.86
CA LYS A 39 -31.77 -14.94 -4.98
C LYS A 39 -31.14 -14.12 -6.10
N ASN A 40 -31.77 -13.06 -6.54
CA ASN A 40 -31.25 -12.18 -7.58
C ASN A 40 -30.04 -11.36 -7.08
N SER A 41 -30.01 -11.01 -5.78
CA SER A 41 -28.84 -10.42 -5.13
C SER A 41 -27.64 -11.35 -5.25
N ALA A 42 -27.78 -12.62 -4.87
CA ALA A 42 -26.70 -13.62 -4.95
C ALA A 42 -26.19 -13.83 -6.39
N ILE A 43 -27.12 -13.91 -7.36
CA ILE A 43 -26.76 -14.03 -8.79
C ILE A 43 -25.95 -12.80 -9.25
N ALA A 44 -26.38 -11.60 -8.85
CA ALA A 44 -25.65 -10.36 -9.20
C ALA A 44 -24.26 -10.31 -8.55
N TYR A 45 -24.11 -10.70 -7.26
CA TYR A 45 -22.80 -10.84 -6.63
C TYR A 45 -21.91 -11.82 -7.39
N ASN A 46 -22.41 -13.01 -7.75
CA ASN A 46 -21.65 -14.02 -8.48
C ASN A 46 -21.15 -13.47 -9.82
N GLU A 47 -21.96 -12.70 -10.55
CA GLU A 47 -21.54 -12.10 -11.79
C GLU A 47 -20.44 -11.04 -11.58
N GLY A 48 -20.57 -10.22 -10.53
CA GLY A 48 -19.51 -9.29 -10.13
C GLY A 48 -18.19 -9.99 -9.77
N ILE A 49 -18.26 -11.10 -9.01
CA ILE A 49 -17.12 -11.94 -8.64
C ILE A 49 -16.48 -12.55 -9.91
N ARG A 50 -17.29 -13.09 -10.81
CA ARG A 50 -16.80 -13.67 -12.08
C ARG A 50 -16.03 -12.64 -12.93
N LEU A 51 -16.56 -11.42 -13.03
CA LEU A 51 -15.93 -10.34 -13.79
C LEU A 51 -14.65 -9.81 -13.12
N GLN A 52 -14.64 -9.74 -11.79
CA GLN A 52 -13.48 -9.25 -11.03
C GLN A 52 -12.38 -10.31 -10.87
N GLY A 53 -12.74 -11.59 -10.90
CA GLY A 53 -11.83 -12.73 -10.82
C GLY A 53 -11.03 -12.76 -9.49
N THR A 54 -9.74 -13.08 -9.59
CA THR A 54 -8.84 -13.26 -8.43
C THR A 54 -8.62 -12.01 -7.58
N THR A 55 -9.01 -10.83 -8.07
CA THR A 55 -8.94 -9.57 -7.31
C THR A 55 -10.18 -9.31 -6.45
N THR A 56 -11.13 -10.24 -6.42
CA THR A 56 -12.36 -10.12 -5.61
C THR A 56 -12.00 -10.13 -4.13
N GLY A 57 -12.40 -9.07 -3.42
CA GLY A 57 -12.15 -8.95 -1.97
C GLY A 57 -13.07 -9.84 -1.13
N PHE A 58 -12.61 -10.18 0.07
CA PHE A 58 -13.29 -10.99 1.10
C PHE A 58 -14.78 -10.65 1.25
N ILE A 59 -15.11 -9.37 1.44
CA ILE A 59 -16.49 -8.90 1.69
C ILE A 59 -17.45 -9.33 0.57
N ARG A 60 -17.01 -9.34 -0.70
CA ARG A 60 -17.89 -9.72 -1.83
C ARG A 60 -18.27 -11.19 -1.80
N TYR A 61 -17.33 -12.08 -1.45
CA TYR A 61 -17.61 -13.50 -1.26
C TYR A 61 -18.55 -13.72 -0.08
N LEU A 62 -18.32 -13.04 1.05
CA LEU A 62 -19.17 -13.14 2.24
C LEU A 62 -20.60 -12.67 1.94
N SER A 63 -20.77 -11.51 1.29
CA SER A 63 -22.09 -10.98 0.91
C SER A 63 -22.84 -11.91 -0.05
N ALA A 64 -22.13 -12.49 -1.03
CA ALA A 64 -22.71 -13.45 -1.95
C ALA A 64 -23.16 -14.72 -1.23
N ALA A 65 -22.35 -15.27 -0.34
CA ALA A 65 -22.68 -16.45 0.47
C ALA A 65 -23.90 -16.19 1.37
N SER A 66 -23.91 -15.02 2.06
CA SER A 66 -25.06 -14.59 2.88
C SER A 66 -26.36 -14.51 2.06
N SER A 67 -26.28 -13.93 0.86
CA SER A 67 -27.46 -13.86 -0.03
C SER A 67 -27.96 -15.24 -0.45
N TRP A 68 -27.06 -16.19 -0.74
CA TRP A 68 -27.44 -17.57 -1.07
C TRP A 68 -28.10 -18.29 0.11
N ILE A 69 -27.64 -18.08 1.34
CA ILE A 69 -28.27 -18.65 2.54
C ILE A 69 -29.69 -18.10 2.71
N LEU A 70 -29.85 -16.78 2.61
CA LEU A 70 -31.18 -16.14 2.71
C LEU A 70 -32.11 -16.52 1.56
N ALA A 71 -31.56 -16.95 0.42
CA ALA A 71 -32.29 -17.54 -0.70
C ALA A 71 -32.56 -19.06 -0.53
N ASN A 72 -32.26 -19.65 0.66
CA ASN A 72 -32.40 -21.06 0.95
C ASN A 72 -31.60 -21.99 0.02
N THR A 73 -30.37 -21.60 -0.31
CA THR A 73 -29.48 -22.35 -1.23
C THR A 73 -28.10 -22.55 -0.57
N PRO A 74 -27.99 -23.37 0.49
CA PRO A 74 -26.78 -23.54 1.29
C PRO A 74 -25.58 -24.09 0.49
N ASP A 75 -25.82 -24.94 -0.51
CA ASP A 75 -24.73 -25.50 -1.33
C ASP A 75 -24.01 -24.44 -2.14
N SER A 76 -24.74 -23.45 -2.67
CA SER A 76 -24.16 -22.30 -3.38
C SER A 76 -23.33 -21.43 -2.45
N ALA A 77 -23.78 -21.24 -1.19
CA ALA A 77 -23.02 -20.52 -0.18
C ALA A 77 -21.72 -21.28 0.18
N PHE A 78 -21.78 -22.58 0.43
CA PHE A 78 -20.59 -23.40 0.68
C PHE A 78 -19.60 -23.39 -0.47
N TYR A 79 -20.08 -23.41 -1.71
CA TYR A 79 -19.20 -23.30 -2.89
C TYR A 79 -18.36 -22.01 -2.85
N LEU A 80 -18.98 -20.85 -2.61
CA LEU A 80 -18.28 -19.58 -2.52
C LEU A 80 -17.35 -19.48 -1.31
N LEU A 81 -17.79 -19.96 -0.14
CA LEU A 81 -17.00 -19.96 1.07
C LEU A 81 -15.79 -20.90 0.96
N ASN A 82 -15.92 -22.01 0.24
CA ASN A 82 -14.80 -22.90 -0.05
C ASN A 82 -13.77 -22.23 -0.97
N ILE A 83 -14.20 -21.47 -2.00
CA ILE A 83 -13.29 -20.64 -2.81
C ILE A 83 -12.58 -19.64 -1.91
N LEU A 84 -13.32 -18.93 -1.06
CA LEU A 84 -12.77 -17.95 -0.13
C LEU A 84 -11.76 -18.60 0.84
N SER A 85 -12.02 -19.79 1.36
CA SER A 85 -11.15 -20.49 2.30
C SER A 85 -9.77 -20.88 1.72
N GLN A 86 -9.63 -20.85 0.38
CA GLN A 86 -8.34 -21.06 -0.30
C GLN A 86 -7.53 -19.75 -0.46
N ASN A 87 -8.09 -18.60 -0.07
CA ASN A 87 -7.40 -17.33 -0.15
C ASN A 87 -6.30 -17.25 0.93
N ASP A 88 -5.05 -17.25 0.50
CA ASP A 88 -3.87 -17.20 1.36
C ASP A 88 -3.63 -15.85 2.07
N LYS A 89 -4.50 -14.85 1.82
CA LYS A 89 -4.45 -13.51 2.44
C LYS A 89 -5.48 -13.32 3.56
N LEU A 90 -6.19 -14.37 3.94
CA LEU A 90 -7.17 -14.26 5.03
C LEU A 90 -6.51 -13.87 6.34
N THR A 91 -7.20 -13.03 7.11
CA THR A 91 -6.77 -12.50 8.40
C THR A 91 -7.59 -13.10 9.54
N GLN A 92 -7.18 -12.87 10.79
CA GLN A 92 -7.99 -13.24 11.98
C GLN A 92 -9.33 -12.50 12.01
N SER A 93 -9.38 -11.26 11.54
CA SER A 93 -10.64 -10.52 11.37
C SER A 93 -11.56 -11.22 10.36
N ASP A 94 -11.03 -11.71 9.25
CA ASP A 94 -11.83 -12.44 8.25
C ASP A 94 -12.40 -13.74 8.83
N TYR A 95 -11.60 -14.49 9.59
CA TYR A 95 -12.06 -15.68 10.30
C TYR A 95 -13.21 -15.35 11.25
N LYS A 96 -13.04 -14.36 12.13
CA LYS A 96 -14.08 -13.92 13.06
C LYS A 96 -15.35 -13.44 12.35
N ASN A 97 -15.20 -12.72 11.24
CA ASN A 97 -16.33 -12.26 10.45
C ASN A 97 -17.15 -13.42 9.86
N ILE A 98 -16.50 -14.49 9.39
CA ILE A 98 -17.22 -15.71 8.92
C ILE A 98 -17.89 -16.41 10.08
N GLU A 99 -17.16 -16.66 11.18
CA GLU A 99 -17.61 -17.40 12.35
C GLU A 99 -18.86 -16.77 13.00
N SER A 100 -18.86 -15.41 13.09
CA SER A 100 -19.90 -14.64 13.77
C SER A 100 -21.00 -14.09 12.86
N ALA A 101 -20.93 -14.33 11.54
CA ALA A 101 -21.94 -13.84 10.59
C ALA A 101 -23.30 -14.46 10.87
N LYS A 102 -24.26 -13.63 11.28
CA LYS A 102 -25.62 -14.08 11.62
C LYS A 102 -26.33 -14.76 10.45
N GLU A 103 -26.11 -14.26 9.24
CA GLU A 103 -26.65 -14.78 7.99
C GLU A 103 -26.16 -16.20 7.68
N LEU A 104 -24.99 -16.56 8.19
CA LEU A 104 -24.39 -17.90 8.01
C LEU A 104 -24.75 -18.85 9.15
N ALA A 105 -25.50 -18.44 10.16
CA ALA A 105 -25.86 -19.29 11.31
C ALA A 105 -26.55 -20.60 10.90
N ALA A 106 -27.33 -20.60 9.83
CA ALA A 106 -27.98 -21.78 9.29
C ALA A 106 -26.99 -22.85 8.80
N LEU A 107 -25.72 -22.48 8.50
CA LEU A 107 -24.68 -23.44 8.07
C LEU A 107 -23.99 -24.14 9.24
N GLN A 108 -24.08 -23.63 10.47
CA GLN A 108 -23.31 -24.11 11.61
C GLN A 108 -23.62 -25.55 12.00
N SER A 109 -24.84 -26.04 11.73
CA SER A 109 -25.24 -27.42 11.95
C SER A 109 -24.80 -28.39 10.83
N ASP A 110 -24.35 -27.89 9.68
CA ASP A 110 -23.85 -28.69 8.58
C ASP A 110 -22.42 -29.20 8.88
N LYS A 111 -22.16 -30.50 8.64
CA LYS A 111 -20.84 -31.10 8.85
C LYS A 111 -19.69 -30.41 8.10
N ARG A 112 -20.01 -29.75 6.98
CA ARG A 112 -19.03 -28.98 6.16
C ARG A 112 -18.54 -27.71 6.86
N TRP A 113 -19.33 -27.14 7.77
CA TRP A 113 -19.02 -25.89 8.46
C TRP A 113 -17.72 -25.96 9.25
N LYS A 114 -17.54 -27.04 10.02
CA LYS A 114 -16.31 -27.24 10.81
C LYS A 114 -15.06 -27.34 9.94
N GLN A 115 -15.16 -28.02 8.78
CA GLN A 115 -14.05 -28.13 7.84
C GLN A 115 -13.73 -26.78 7.17
N LEU A 116 -14.76 -26.03 6.79
CA LEU A 116 -14.60 -24.68 6.25
C LEU A 116 -13.89 -23.75 7.23
N LEU A 117 -14.35 -23.67 8.49
CA LEU A 117 -13.72 -22.84 9.51
C LEU A 117 -12.27 -23.24 9.77
N ALA A 118 -11.97 -24.53 9.81
CA ALA A 118 -10.60 -25.00 9.96
C ALA A 118 -9.69 -24.58 8.80
N ALA A 119 -10.19 -24.59 7.55
CA ALA A 119 -9.45 -24.14 6.39
C ALA A 119 -9.20 -22.61 6.44
N VAL A 120 -10.21 -21.82 6.81
CA VAL A 120 -10.08 -20.37 6.98
C VAL A 120 -9.11 -20.03 8.11
N GLN A 121 -9.21 -20.72 9.27
CA GLN A 121 -8.31 -20.50 10.40
C GLN A 121 -6.86 -20.78 10.03
N LYS A 122 -6.59 -21.87 9.30
CA LYS A 122 -5.25 -22.20 8.81
C LYS A 122 -4.62 -21.07 8.00
N GLN A 123 -5.38 -20.43 7.10
CA GLN A 123 -4.89 -19.27 6.33
C GLN A 123 -4.65 -18.05 7.22
N ALA A 124 -5.59 -17.77 8.12
CA ALA A 124 -5.48 -16.66 9.07
C ALA A 124 -4.25 -16.82 10.00
N ASP A 125 -3.99 -18.03 10.52
CA ASP A 125 -2.83 -18.34 11.35
C ASP A 125 -1.50 -18.18 10.60
N ALA A 126 -1.49 -18.51 9.30
CA ALA A 126 -0.33 -18.28 8.46
C ALA A 126 0.06 -16.81 8.36
N ASN A 127 -0.93 -15.91 8.44
CA ASN A 127 -0.75 -14.45 8.40
C ASN A 127 -0.69 -13.80 9.80
N THR A 128 -0.62 -14.59 10.86
CA THR A 128 -0.53 -14.07 12.23
C THR A 128 0.91 -14.17 12.73
N TYR A 129 1.47 -13.05 13.17
CA TYR A 129 2.81 -12.94 13.74
C TYR A 129 2.74 -12.22 15.09
N PRO A 130 3.72 -12.45 16.00
CA PRO A 130 3.86 -11.65 17.20
C PRO A 130 3.99 -10.18 16.81
N GLN A 131 3.20 -9.31 17.43
CA GLN A 131 3.16 -7.90 17.08
C GLN A 131 3.05 -7.01 18.30
N GLU A 132 3.56 -5.79 18.15
CA GLU A 132 3.52 -4.76 19.16
C GLU A 132 3.30 -3.39 18.51
N GLU A 133 2.44 -2.56 19.10
CA GLU A 133 2.12 -1.24 18.58
C GLU A 133 2.86 -0.17 19.36
N PHE A 134 3.40 0.83 18.64
CA PHE A 134 4.15 1.94 19.20
C PHE A 134 3.61 3.29 18.72
N VAL A 135 3.57 4.26 19.62
CA VAL A 135 3.41 5.68 19.27
C VAL A 135 4.80 6.24 18.96
N TYR A 136 5.13 6.42 17.68
CA TYR A 136 6.43 6.93 17.26
C TYR A 136 6.50 8.47 17.21
N GLY A 137 5.36 9.14 17.24
CA GLY A 137 5.26 10.58 17.22
C GLY A 137 3.90 11.09 17.67
N ARG A 138 3.79 12.40 17.81
CA ARG A 138 2.53 13.10 18.11
C ARG A 138 2.38 14.29 17.18
N LYS A 139 1.17 14.50 16.65
CA LYS A 139 0.87 15.55 15.68
C LYS A 139 -0.57 16.00 15.85
N ASP A 140 -0.79 17.30 16.05
CA ASP A 140 -2.12 17.92 16.11
C ASP A 140 -3.10 17.18 17.05
N GLY A 141 -2.62 16.79 18.23
CA GLY A 141 -3.41 16.08 19.24
C GLY A 141 -3.59 14.58 18.97
N MET A 142 -2.93 14.02 17.93
CA MET A 142 -3.00 12.60 17.59
C MET A 142 -1.67 11.88 17.84
N GLY A 143 -1.75 10.58 18.15
CA GLY A 143 -0.60 9.69 18.09
C GLY A 143 -0.35 9.22 16.66
N LEU A 144 0.91 9.22 16.24
CA LEU A 144 1.36 8.56 15.04
C LEU A 144 1.82 7.14 15.40
N LEU A 145 1.23 6.15 14.76
CA LEU A 145 1.32 4.75 15.19
C LEU A 145 2.07 3.89 14.17
N MET A 146 2.79 2.89 14.68
CA MET A 146 3.35 1.83 13.87
C MET A 146 3.19 0.49 14.58
N THR A 147 3.13 -0.58 13.82
CA THR A 147 3.10 -1.95 14.34
C THR A 147 4.41 -2.66 13.98
N GLN A 148 5.16 -3.12 14.98
CA GLN A 148 6.27 -4.04 14.77
C GLN A 148 5.72 -5.45 14.66
N LEU A 149 5.95 -6.11 13.54
CA LEU A 149 5.76 -7.54 13.35
C LEU A 149 7.10 -8.23 13.65
N LYS A 150 7.08 -9.22 14.52
CA LYS A 150 8.28 -10.00 14.90
C LYS A 150 8.25 -11.37 14.21
N PRO A 151 9.39 -11.92 13.80
CA PRO A 151 9.45 -13.28 13.24
C PRO A 151 8.95 -14.31 14.26
N LYS A 152 8.35 -15.41 13.80
CA LYS A 152 7.96 -16.55 14.66
C LYS A 152 9.16 -17.29 15.22
N GLY A 153 10.29 -17.24 14.51
CA GLY A 153 11.56 -17.83 14.89
C GLY A 153 12.56 -16.82 15.47
N LYS A 154 13.84 -17.14 15.37
CA LYS A 154 14.94 -16.25 15.82
C LYS A 154 15.02 -15.02 14.92
N SER A 155 15.05 -13.83 15.52
CA SER A 155 15.32 -12.59 14.80
C SER A 155 16.77 -12.56 14.29
N ASN A 156 16.96 -12.02 13.08
CA ASN A 156 18.28 -11.74 12.51
C ASN A 156 18.81 -10.33 12.90
N GLY A 157 18.04 -9.58 13.69
CA GLY A 157 18.38 -8.24 14.15
C GLY A 157 18.15 -7.12 13.10
N LYS A 158 17.79 -7.45 11.87
CA LYS A 158 17.57 -6.46 10.80
C LYS A 158 16.13 -5.96 10.80
N ALA A 159 15.92 -4.74 10.30
CA ALA A 159 14.62 -4.08 10.23
C ALA A 159 14.21 -3.75 8.80
N ILE A 160 12.94 -3.97 8.47
CA ILE A 160 12.30 -3.46 7.25
C ILE A 160 11.18 -2.51 7.66
N ILE A 161 11.27 -1.27 7.22
CA ILE A 161 10.19 -0.29 7.35
C ILE A 161 9.26 -0.45 6.15
N SER A 162 8.00 -0.80 6.42
CA SER A 162 6.96 -0.95 5.41
C SER A 162 6.01 0.24 5.49
N VAL A 163 6.00 1.06 4.45
CA VAL A 163 5.21 2.30 4.40
C VAL A 163 3.78 2.00 3.97
N GLN A 164 2.82 2.16 4.90
CA GLN A 164 1.41 1.85 4.69
C GLN A 164 0.66 3.04 4.10
N ALA A 165 0.80 3.27 2.79
CA ALA A 165 0.12 4.35 2.08
C ALA A 165 -0.35 3.91 0.69
N GLY A 166 -1.65 4.05 0.42
CA GLY A 166 -2.26 3.88 -0.90
C GLY A 166 -2.91 5.19 -1.33
N SER A 167 -2.54 5.77 -2.49
CA SER A 167 -2.98 7.12 -2.90
C SER A 167 -2.77 8.17 -1.80
N TRP A 168 -1.71 8.03 -0.99
CA TRP A 168 -1.40 8.84 0.22
C TRP A 168 -2.48 8.79 1.32
N PHE A 169 -3.46 7.87 1.24
CA PHE A 169 -4.23 7.45 2.41
C PHE A 169 -3.42 6.45 3.22
N SER A 170 -3.40 6.63 4.53
CA SER A 170 -2.70 5.73 5.46
C SER A 170 -3.64 5.38 6.62
N ASN A 171 -3.79 4.09 6.92
CA ASN A 171 -4.66 3.61 8.00
C ASN A 171 -4.31 2.17 8.42
N PHE A 172 -4.87 1.72 9.53
CA PHE A 172 -4.63 0.38 10.08
C PHE A 172 -5.16 -0.78 9.26
N THR A 173 -6.16 -0.57 8.41
CA THR A 173 -6.64 -1.62 7.50
C THR A 173 -5.52 -2.04 6.52
N LEU A 174 -4.66 -1.10 6.13
CA LEU A 174 -3.49 -1.40 5.31
C LEU A 174 -2.45 -2.24 6.07
N VAL A 175 -2.32 -2.05 7.39
CA VAL A 175 -1.43 -2.87 8.23
C VAL A 175 -1.91 -4.31 8.21
N GLU A 176 -3.16 -4.57 8.61
CA GLU A 176 -3.72 -5.91 8.70
C GLU A 176 -3.63 -6.66 7.35
N ARG A 177 -4.08 -6.01 6.26
CA ARG A 177 -4.04 -6.57 4.91
C ARG A 177 -2.64 -6.71 4.34
N GLY A 178 -1.70 -5.89 4.83
CA GLY A 178 -0.31 -5.86 4.39
C GLY A 178 0.54 -7.03 4.91
N VAL A 179 0.17 -7.65 6.04
CA VAL A 179 0.97 -8.72 6.69
C VAL A 179 1.32 -9.85 5.73
N TYR A 180 0.38 -10.26 4.88
CA TYR A 180 0.61 -11.30 3.87
C TYR A 180 1.87 -11.04 3.02
N TYR A 181 2.06 -9.80 2.55
CA TYR A 181 3.21 -9.43 1.73
C TYR A 181 4.52 -9.29 2.52
N LYS A 182 4.45 -9.36 3.86
CA LYS A 182 5.63 -9.25 4.75
C LYS A 182 6.14 -10.60 5.22
N ARG A 183 5.41 -11.68 4.97
CA ARG A 183 5.78 -13.05 5.34
C ARG A 183 7.19 -13.40 4.89
N GLN A 184 7.54 -13.05 3.64
CA GLN A 184 8.86 -13.29 3.07
C GLN A 184 10.01 -12.72 3.92
N TYR A 185 9.83 -11.55 4.56
CA TYR A 185 10.82 -10.96 5.46
C TYR A 185 10.79 -11.63 6.84
N LEU A 186 9.58 -11.79 7.40
CA LEU A 186 9.37 -12.38 8.72
C LEU A 186 9.89 -13.82 8.80
N ASP A 187 9.67 -14.62 7.75
CA ASP A 187 10.14 -16.00 7.66
C ASP A 187 11.68 -16.08 7.55
N LYS A 188 12.35 -15.02 7.12
CA LYS A 188 13.81 -14.86 7.11
C LYS A 188 14.38 -14.21 8.38
N GLY A 189 13.53 -13.95 9.37
CA GLY A 189 13.94 -13.43 10.68
C GLY A 189 14.00 -11.90 10.77
N TYR A 190 13.56 -11.15 9.77
CA TYR A 190 13.48 -9.69 9.84
C TYR A 190 12.39 -9.24 10.82
N ASN A 191 12.62 -8.11 11.48
CA ASN A 191 11.56 -7.33 12.11
C ASN A 191 10.95 -6.38 11.07
N VAL A 192 9.61 -6.35 10.95
CA VAL A 192 8.93 -5.49 10.00
C VAL A 192 8.12 -4.43 10.74
N PHE A 193 8.38 -3.17 10.44
CA PHE A 193 7.68 -2.02 11.03
C PHE A 193 6.67 -1.49 10.02
N MET A 194 5.38 -1.77 10.26
CA MET A 194 4.27 -1.29 9.46
C MET A 194 3.92 0.13 9.89
N VAL A 195 4.41 1.14 9.17
CA VAL A 195 4.29 2.54 9.56
C VAL A 195 3.01 3.16 8.99
N VAL A 196 2.15 3.69 9.87
CA VAL A 196 0.95 4.46 9.53
C VAL A 196 1.27 5.94 9.71
N LEU A 197 1.00 6.74 8.69
CA LEU A 197 1.31 8.17 8.62
C LEU A 197 0.05 9.01 8.82
N GLY A 198 0.21 10.30 9.01
CA GLY A 198 -0.87 11.26 8.81
C GLY A 198 -1.45 11.11 7.40
N SER A 199 -2.78 10.96 7.31
CA SER A 199 -3.46 10.59 6.06
C SER A 199 -4.07 11.80 5.38
N GLN A 200 -4.03 11.83 4.03
CA GLN A 200 -4.89 12.77 3.31
C GLN A 200 -6.39 12.52 3.65
N PRO A 201 -7.28 13.50 3.52
CA PRO A 201 -7.03 14.87 3.05
C PRO A 201 -6.54 15.83 4.15
N ARG A 202 -6.41 15.37 5.41
CA ARG A 202 -5.97 16.24 6.52
C ARG A 202 -4.51 16.63 6.39
N TYR A 203 -3.66 15.69 5.98
CA TYR A 203 -2.21 15.84 5.83
C TYR A 203 -1.78 15.62 4.39
N ALA A 204 -1.01 16.57 3.87
CA ALA A 204 -0.45 16.50 2.52
C ALA A 204 0.87 15.69 2.49
N ILE A 205 1.42 15.47 1.30
CA ILE A 205 2.67 14.71 1.12
C ILE A 205 3.84 15.24 1.97
N PRO A 206 4.11 16.55 2.08
CA PRO A 206 5.17 17.06 2.95
C PRO A 206 5.03 16.62 4.41
N ASP A 207 3.80 16.65 4.93
CA ASP A 207 3.52 16.19 6.30
C ASP A 207 3.82 14.71 6.51
N GLN A 208 3.48 13.87 5.50
CA GLN A 208 3.72 12.43 5.54
C GLN A 208 5.22 12.09 5.46
N ILE A 209 6.00 12.90 4.74
CA ILE A 209 7.46 12.77 4.67
C ILE A 209 8.07 13.01 6.04
N GLU A 210 7.65 14.07 6.75
CA GLU A 210 8.16 14.36 8.10
C GLU A 210 7.74 13.27 9.11
N ASP A 211 6.50 12.77 9.03
CA ASP A 211 6.05 11.64 9.83
C ASP A 211 6.91 10.39 9.58
N LEU A 212 7.26 10.11 8.33
CA LEU A 212 8.08 8.94 7.99
C LEU A 212 9.53 9.10 8.43
N LYS A 213 10.13 10.29 8.28
CA LYS A 213 11.45 10.60 8.86
C LYS A 213 11.46 10.37 10.37
N ARG A 214 10.41 10.83 11.07
CA ARG A 214 10.24 10.61 12.50
C ARG A 214 10.13 9.13 12.84
N ALA A 215 9.41 8.33 12.06
CA ALA A 215 9.29 6.89 12.28
C ALA A 215 10.65 6.18 12.13
N VAL A 216 11.45 6.52 11.09
CA VAL A 216 12.81 5.96 10.90
C VAL A 216 13.71 6.33 12.10
N ARG A 217 13.70 7.59 12.53
CA ARG A 217 14.46 8.05 13.69
C ARG A 217 14.03 7.35 14.98
N TYR A 218 12.74 7.17 15.19
CA TYR A 218 12.22 6.46 16.37
C TYR A 218 12.71 5.01 16.42
N ILE A 219 12.64 4.30 15.29
CA ILE A 219 13.11 2.92 15.16
C ILE A 219 14.61 2.85 15.45
N ARG A 220 15.41 3.74 14.88
CA ARG A 220 16.86 3.79 15.10
C ARG A 220 17.23 4.14 16.55
N TYR A 221 16.60 5.15 17.12
CA TYR A 221 16.85 5.58 18.51
C TYR A 221 16.52 4.48 19.52
N ASN A 222 15.43 3.75 19.30
CA ASN A 222 14.96 2.69 20.18
C ASN A 222 15.41 1.28 19.74
N ALA A 223 16.42 1.17 18.87
CA ALA A 223 16.83 -0.08 18.24
C ALA A 223 17.08 -1.21 19.26
N LYS A 224 17.76 -0.91 20.35
CA LYS A 224 18.03 -1.88 21.43
C LYS A 224 16.75 -2.42 22.06
N GLN A 225 15.77 -1.56 22.35
CA GLN A 225 14.47 -1.95 22.93
C GLN A 225 13.64 -2.75 21.91
N LEU A 226 13.73 -2.39 20.64
CA LEU A 226 13.00 -3.03 19.54
C LEU A 226 13.66 -4.35 19.08
N GLY A 227 14.85 -4.68 19.62
CA GLY A 227 15.57 -5.92 19.30
C GLY A 227 16.16 -5.93 17.89
N ILE A 228 16.61 -4.77 17.40
CA ILE A 228 17.22 -4.60 16.07
C ILE A 228 18.56 -3.90 16.14
N ASP A 229 19.30 -3.98 15.04
CA ASP A 229 20.52 -3.22 14.78
C ASP A 229 20.18 -1.90 14.06
N PRO A 230 20.53 -0.73 14.61
CA PRO A 230 20.22 0.58 14.00
C PRO A 230 20.86 0.82 12.64
N ASP A 231 21.92 0.09 12.31
CA ASP A 231 22.68 0.24 11.06
C ASP A 231 22.21 -0.73 9.95
N HIS A 232 21.18 -1.57 10.26
CA HIS A 232 20.62 -2.54 9.32
C HIS A 232 19.10 -2.32 9.12
N VAL A 233 18.77 -1.13 8.58
CA VAL A 233 17.38 -0.70 8.36
C VAL A 233 17.12 -0.52 6.87
N GLY A 234 16.21 -1.32 6.32
CA GLY A 234 15.69 -1.17 4.96
C GLY A 234 14.32 -0.51 4.93
N ILE A 235 13.92 0.00 3.76
CA ILE A 235 12.58 0.58 3.56
C ILE A 235 11.93 0.01 2.30
N GLU A 236 10.62 -0.25 2.39
CA GLU A 236 9.86 -0.73 1.25
C GLU A 236 8.46 -0.12 1.20
N GLY A 237 7.85 -0.15 0.02
CA GLY A 237 6.47 0.28 -0.19
C GLY A 237 6.03 0.13 -1.63
N GLY A 238 4.71 0.24 -1.85
CA GLY A 238 4.13 0.25 -3.18
C GLY A 238 3.37 1.55 -3.46
N SER A 239 3.33 2.01 -4.71
CA SER A 239 2.57 3.18 -5.12
C SER A 239 2.97 4.42 -4.28
N ALA A 240 2.02 5.07 -3.61
CA ALA A 240 2.30 6.18 -2.69
C ALA A 240 3.29 5.80 -1.57
N GLY A 241 3.21 4.56 -1.03
CA GLY A 241 4.20 4.06 -0.08
C GLY A 241 5.59 3.91 -0.71
N GLY A 242 5.66 3.46 -1.96
CA GLY A 242 6.90 3.40 -2.74
C GLY A 242 7.50 4.78 -3.01
N HIS A 243 6.65 5.75 -3.35
CA HIS A 243 7.05 7.16 -3.49
C HIS A 243 7.70 7.69 -2.21
N LEU A 244 6.99 7.57 -1.06
CA LEU A 244 7.50 8.03 0.23
C LEU A 244 8.78 7.31 0.65
N SER A 245 8.88 6.00 0.36
CA SER A 245 10.10 5.22 0.59
C SER A 245 11.29 5.76 -0.22
N LEU A 246 11.08 6.13 -1.49
CA LEU A 246 12.12 6.73 -2.32
C LEU A 246 12.50 8.13 -1.85
N VAL A 247 11.54 8.95 -1.40
CA VAL A 247 11.86 10.27 -0.80
C VAL A 247 12.77 10.11 0.41
N ILE A 248 12.52 9.13 1.29
CA ILE A 248 13.43 8.84 2.42
C ILE A 248 14.79 8.35 1.95
N ALA A 249 14.83 7.47 0.94
CA ALA A 249 16.07 6.90 0.43
C ALA A 249 16.98 7.94 -0.23
N THR A 250 16.41 8.99 -0.88
CA THR A 250 17.16 10.04 -1.59
C THR A 250 17.24 11.36 -0.82
N ALA A 251 16.64 11.44 0.39
CA ALA A 251 16.64 12.68 1.16
C ALA A 251 18.01 13.02 1.71
N ASP A 252 18.40 14.30 1.60
CA ASP A 252 19.46 14.89 2.41
C ASP A 252 19.02 14.89 3.89
N ASP A 253 19.74 14.14 4.73
CA ASP A 253 19.39 13.97 6.15
C ASP A 253 20.16 14.96 7.02
N LYS A 254 19.56 16.11 7.23
CA LYS A 254 20.09 17.12 8.17
C LYS A 254 19.75 16.74 9.60
N ILE A 255 20.69 16.09 10.28
CA ILE A 255 20.56 15.75 11.70
C ILE A 255 20.56 17.04 12.53
N ASN A 256 19.52 17.22 13.35
CA ASN A 256 19.46 18.31 14.32
C ASN A 256 19.96 17.84 15.69
N VAL A 257 21.28 17.91 15.92
CA VAL A 257 21.92 17.44 17.17
C VAL A 257 21.44 18.22 18.43
N THR A 258 20.82 19.39 18.25
CA THR A 258 20.31 20.23 19.34
C THR A 258 18.80 20.12 19.54
N ALA A 259 18.12 19.24 18.81
CA ALA A 259 16.68 19.03 18.99
C ALA A 259 16.34 18.71 20.45
N SER A 260 15.21 19.22 20.94
CA SER A 260 14.75 18.95 22.31
C SER A 260 14.44 17.47 22.53
N ASP A 261 13.80 16.83 21.53
CA ASP A 261 13.54 15.39 21.54
C ASP A 261 14.78 14.63 21.05
N PRO A 262 15.36 13.73 21.86
CA PRO A 262 16.54 12.97 21.45
C PRO A 262 16.31 12.05 20.24
N VAL A 263 15.07 11.65 19.94
CA VAL A 263 14.72 10.90 18.72
C VAL A 263 15.04 11.71 17.47
N ASP A 264 14.92 13.04 17.50
CA ASP A 264 15.20 13.91 16.36
C ASP A 264 16.69 14.23 16.18
N ARG A 265 17.55 13.70 17.08
CA ARG A 265 19.02 13.84 17.00
C ARG A 265 19.71 12.71 16.22
N VAL A 266 18.96 11.70 15.74
CA VAL A 266 19.51 10.60 14.97
C VAL A 266 19.10 10.68 13.50
N SER A 267 19.83 9.94 12.64
CA SER A 267 19.61 9.95 11.19
C SER A 267 18.29 9.26 10.78
N SER A 268 17.61 9.79 9.76
CA SER A 268 16.49 9.17 9.06
C SER A 268 16.90 8.39 7.80
N ARG A 269 18.20 8.30 7.49
CA ARG A 269 18.68 7.52 6.32
C ARG A 269 18.46 6.02 6.52
N VAL A 270 18.28 5.31 5.41
CA VAL A 270 18.13 3.85 5.34
C VAL A 270 19.28 3.24 4.54
N GLN A 271 19.56 1.96 4.74
CA GLN A 271 20.71 1.29 4.12
C GLN A 271 20.36 0.58 2.80
N ALA A 272 19.06 0.36 2.52
CA ALA A 272 18.57 -0.16 1.24
C ALA A 272 17.09 0.19 1.06
N ALA A 273 16.63 0.32 -0.18
CA ALA A 273 15.24 0.49 -0.52
C ALA A 273 14.78 -0.51 -1.59
N ALA A 274 13.51 -0.96 -1.50
CA ALA A 274 12.88 -1.81 -2.50
C ALA A 274 11.41 -1.40 -2.69
N VAL A 275 11.00 -1.03 -3.90
CA VAL A 275 9.68 -0.40 -4.12
C VAL A 275 8.95 -0.94 -5.34
N LEU A 276 7.62 -0.88 -5.28
CA LEU A 276 6.74 -1.25 -6.39
C LEU A 276 6.10 -0.01 -7.00
N PHE A 277 6.17 0.11 -8.32
CA PHE A 277 5.46 1.10 -9.15
C PHE A 277 5.34 2.50 -8.50
N PRO A 278 6.47 3.13 -8.08
CA PRO A 278 6.45 4.39 -7.36
C PRO A 278 6.21 5.58 -8.28
N PRO A 279 5.40 6.59 -7.88
CA PRO A 279 5.54 7.96 -8.39
C PRO A 279 6.92 8.54 -8.06
N THR A 280 7.56 9.26 -8.99
CA THR A 280 8.91 9.81 -8.77
C THR A 280 9.07 11.23 -9.24
N ASP A 281 8.23 11.69 -10.19
CA ASP A 281 8.29 13.02 -10.79
C ASP A 281 6.87 13.58 -11.02
N PHE A 282 6.48 14.55 -10.22
CA PHE A 282 5.16 15.18 -10.34
C PHE A 282 5.08 16.29 -11.38
N PHE A 283 6.18 16.60 -12.09
CA PHE A 283 6.21 17.55 -13.19
C PHE A 283 6.12 16.89 -14.57
N ASN A 284 6.39 15.57 -14.64
CA ASN A 284 6.40 14.80 -15.88
C ASN A 284 5.66 13.48 -15.70
N TRP A 285 4.33 13.51 -15.62
CA TRP A 285 3.48 12.34 -15.41
C TRP A 285 3.14 11.67 -16.72
N GLY A 286 3.87 10.61 -17.08
CA GLY A 286 3.72 9.84 -18.32
C GLY A 286 4.44 10.46 -19.52
N PHE A 287 4.52 11.78 -19.60
CA PHE A 287 5.24 12.50 -20.67
C PHE A 287 5.78 13.85 -20.15
N PRO A 288 6.80 14.42 -20.81
CA PRO A 288 7.39 15.70 -20.41
C PRO A 288 6.35 16.81 -20.30
N GLY A 289 6.37 17.55 -19.19
CA GLY A 289 5.49 18.69 -18.94
C GLY A 289 4.07 18.33 -18.48
N ALA A 290 3.70 17.08 -18.36
CA ALA A 290 2.43 16.64 -17.78
C ALA A 290 2.47 16.74 -16.26
N ALA A 291 2.33 17.95 -15.72
CA ALA A 291 2.45 18.19 -14.30
C ALA A 291 1.23 17.73 -13.51
N MET A 292 1.44 16.94 -12.45
CA MET A 292 0.41 16.61 -11.45
C MET A 292 0.31 17.67 -10.33
N ILE A 293 1.33 18.50 -10.16
CA ILE A 293 1.47 19.37 -8.99
C ILE A 293 0.43 20.52 -8.93
N ASN A 294 -0.01 21.03 -10.08
CA ASN A 294 -0.88 22.21 -10.17
C ASN A 294 -2.22 21.92 -10.88
N VAL A 295 -2.63 20.65 -11.01
CA VAL A 295 -3.80 20.23 -11.79
C VAL A 295 -4.91 19.67 -10.90
N ARG A 296 -5.76 20.55 -10.37
CA ARG A 296 -6.81 20.19 -9.43
C ARG A 296 -7.80 19.14 -9.99
N GLY A 297 -8.24 19.29 -11.23
CA GLY A 297 -9.24 18.40 -11.83
C GLY A 297 -8.81 16.92 -11.86
N PRO A 298 -7.67 16.57 -12.48
CA PRO A 298 -7.11 15.23 -12.46
C PRO A 298 -6.85 14.69 -11.05
N GLN A 299 -6.37 15.51 -10.11
CA GLN A 299 -6.16 15.09 -8.73
C GLN A 299 -7.47 14.72 -8.01
N ILE A 300 -8.56 15.47 -8.23
CA ILE A 300 -9.88 15.15 -7.68
C ILE A 300 -10.42 13.86 -8.29
N GLN A 301 -10.31 13.70 -9.62
CA GLN A 301 -10.75 12.50 -10.31
C GLN A 301 -10.01 11.25 -9.80
N ALA A 302 -8.70 11.37 -9.57
CA ALA A 302 -7.87 10.30 -9.00
C ALA A 302 -8.03 10.17 -7.47
N ARG A 303 -8.82 11.02 -6.82
CA ARG A 303 -9.00 11.07 -5.35
C ARG A 303 -7.70 11.29 -4.56
N VAL A 304 -6.76 12.05 -5.13
CA VAL A 304 -5.48 12.38 -4.49
C VAL A 304 -5.30 13.86 -4.20
N TYR A 305 -6.32 14.68 -4.43
CA TYR A 305 -6.24 16.13 -4.26
C TYR A 305 -5.72 16.55 -2.88
N GLY A 306 -6.18 15.90 -1.80
CA GLY A 306 -5.75 16.22 -0.44
C GLY A 306 -4.25 16.03 -0.20
N ALA A 307 -3.61 15.09 -0.90
CA ALA A 307 -2.17 14.88 -0.84
C ALA A 307 -1.36 16.06 -1.42
N PHE A 308 -1.97 16.83 -2.32
CA PHE A 308 -1.40 18.02 -2.98
C PHE A 308 -2.02 19.34 -2.50
N ASP A 309 -2.89 19.31 -1.50
CA ASP A 309 -3.47 20.51 -0.87
C ASP A 309 -2.50 21.06 0.18
N PHE A 310 -1.40 21.64 -0.30
CA PHE A 310 -0.37 22.22 0.57
C PHE A 310 -0.90 23.39 1.34
N ARG A 311 -0.72 23.38 2.66
CA ARG A 311 -1.20 24.42 3.56
C ARG A 311 -0.08 24.90 4.48
N VAL A 312 -0.14 26.19 4.81
CA VAL A 312 0.78 26.84 5.76
C VAL A 312 -0.06 27.47 6.86
N LEU A 313 0.37 27.29 8.12
CA LEU A 313 -0.26 27.96 9.24
C LEU A 313 0.07 29.46 9.20
N ASN A 314 -0.95 30.30 9.08
CA ASN A 314 -0.82 31.72 9.30
C ASN A 314 -0.80 31.98 10.82
N ASN A 315 0.36 32.31 11.36
CA ASN A 315 0.54 32.52 12.80
C ASN A 315 -0.21 33.73 13.36
N THR A 316 -0.64 34.66 12.50
CA THR A 316 -1.42 35.84 12.92
C THR A 316 -2.89 35.50 13.11
N THR A 317 -3.46 34.70 12.19
CA THR A 317 -4.88 34.31 12.18
C THR A 317 -5.16 32.95 12.81
N ALA A 318 -4.13 32.14 13.06
CA ALA A 318 -4.20 30.75 13.48
C ALA A 318 -5.02 29.86 12.50
N ILE A 319 -5.05 30.24 11.21
CA ILE A 319 -5.76 29.49 10.15
C ILE A 319 -4.73 28.83 9.22
N TYR A 320 -4.99 27.59 8.81
CA TYR A 320 -4.25 26.96 7.73
C TYR A 320 -4.72 27.50 6.37
N GLU A 321 -3.83 28.16 5.67
CA GLU A 321 -4.08 28.74 4.35
C GLU A 321 -3.50 27.85 3.26
N THR A 322 -4.26 27.61 2.18
CA THR A 322 -3.77 26.86 1.03
C THR A 322 -2.70 27.68 0.28
N VAL A 323 -1.57 27.04 -0.01
CA VAL A 323 -0.51 27.61 -0.83
C VAL A 323 -1.01 27.71 -2.27
N THR A 324 -1.31 28.93 -2.74
CA THR A 324 -1.80 29.19 -4.11
C THR A 324 -0.72 29.72 -5.04
N ASP A 325 0.37 30.26 -4.49
CA ASP A 325 1.50 30.77 -5.30
C ASP A 325 2.18 29.63 -6.06
N THR A 326 2.27 29.75 -7.38
CA THR A 326 2.80 28.72 -8.27
C THR A 326 4.28 28.44 -8.01
N THR A 327 5.07 29.46 -7.66
CA THR A 327 6.51 29.30 -7.38
C THR A 327 6.72 28.48 -6.11
N ALA A 328 5.97 28.82 -5.04
CA ALA A 328 6.00 28.08 -3.79
C ALA A 328 5.52 26.62 -4.00
N ARG A 329 4.44 26.42 -4.73
CA ARG A 329 3.94 25.06 -5.07
C ARG A 329 4.96 24.26 -5.88
N ASN A 330 5.62 24.89 -6.85
CA ASN A 330 6.66 24.22 -7.65
C ASN A 330 7.89 23.85 -6.80
N LYS A 331 8.26 24.69 -5.83
CA LYS A 331 9.31 24.38 -4.86
C LYS A 331 8.94 23.12 -4.06
N ILE A 332 7.77 23.10 -3.45
CA ILE A 332 7.25 21.92 -2.73
C ILE A 332 7.20 20.71 -3.67
N GLY A 333 6.72 20.89 -4.90
CA GLY A 333 6.65 19.83 -5.91
C GLY A 333 7.99 19.17 -6.18
N LYS A 334 9.08 19.95 -6.24
CA LYS A 334 10.45 19.40 -6.37
C LYS A 334 10.90 18.66 -5.12
N GLU A 335 10.63 19.22 -3.94
CA GLU A 335 10.99 18.62 -2.66
C GLU A 335 10.32 17.26 -2.41
N ILE A 336 9.08 17.07 -2.90
CA ILE A 336 8.35 15.81 -2.79
C ILE A 336 8.58 14.85 -3.97
N SER A 337 9.31 15.24 -5.01
CA SER A 337 9.60 14.38 -6.17
C SER A 337 11.01 13.80 -6.04
N PRO A 338 11.17 12.53 -5.67
CA PRO A 338 12.49 11.95 -5.33
C PRO A 338 13.50 12.02 -6.47
N ILE A 339 13.08 12.13 -7.71
CA ILE A 339 13.98 12.24 -8.87
C ILE A 339 14.92 13.47 -8.80
N TYR A 340 14.50 14.55 -8.13
CA TYR A 340 15.29 15.77 -7.98
C TYR A 340 16.27 15.73 -6.81
N ALA A 341 16.16 14.73 -5.94
CA ALA A 341 17.01 14.57 -4.77
C ALA A 341 18.08 13.48 -4.95
N VAL A 342 18.07 12.73 -6.07
CA VAL A 342 19.03 11.64 -6.32
C VAL A 342 20.47 12.15 -6.25
N SER A 343 21.28 11.49 -5.43
CA SER A 343 22.68 11.81 -5.18
C SER A 343 23.58 10.55 -5.13
N PRO A 344 24.92 10.67 -5.34
CA PRO A 344 25.81 9.51 -5.36
C PRO A 344 25.90 8.72 -4.04
N ASP A 345 25.48 9.30 -2.92
CA ASP A 345 25.48 8.70 -1.58
C ASP A 345 24.15 8.03 -1.20
N ASP A 346 23.22 7.94 -2.15
CA ASP A 346 21.97 7.22 -1.95
C ASP A 346 22.19 5.72 -1.77
N PRO A 347 21.39 5.05 -0.93
CA PRO A 347 21.51 3.62 -0.70
C PRO A 347 21.14 2.81 -1.96
N PRO A 348 21.50 1.53 -2.03
CA PRO A 348 21.01 0.64 -3.08
C PRO A 348 19.49 0.63 -3.19
N ILE A 349 18.95 0.80 -4.42
CA ILE A 349 17.52 0.90 -4.71
C ILE A 349 17.06 -0.17 -5.71
N PHE A 350 16.03 -0.95 -5.34
CA PHE A 350 15.39 -1.92 -6.22
C PHE A 350 13.96 -1.47 -6.57
N ILE A 351 13.62 -1.47 -7.86
CA ILE A 351 12.30 -1.08 -8.35
C ILE A 351 11.72 -2.20 -9.22
N ILE A 352 10.45 -2.54 -8.97
CA ILE A 352 9.65 -3.38 -9.86
C ILE A 352 8.44 -2.57 -10.33
N HIS A 353 8.16 -2.58 -11.64
CA HIS A 353 7.03 -1.87 -12.23
C HIS A 353 6.44 -2.67 -13.40
N GLY A 354 5.13 -2.73 -13.49
CA GLY A 354 4.44 -3.41 -14.59
C GLY A 354 4.30 -2.53 -15.83
N ASP A 355 4.42 -3.10 -17.02
CA ASP A 355 4.27 -2.35 -18.27
C ASP A 355 2.81 -2.13 -18.70
N ALA A 356 1.85 -2.77 -17.99
CA ALA A 356 0.42 -2.55 -18.12
C ALA A 356 -0.17 -1.74 -16.96
N ASP A 357 0.67 -1.02 -16.20
CA ASP A 357 0.21 -0.13 -15.12
C ASP A 357 -0.47 1.11 -15.69
N MET A 358 -1.78 1.24 -15.39
CA MET A 358 -2.63 2.34 -15.85
C MET A 358 -2.85 3.42 -14.77
N VAL A 359 -2.25 3.24 -13.58
CA VAL A 359 -2.38 4.17 -12.44
C VAL A 359 -1.14 5.05 -12.35
N VAL A 360 0.03 4.43 -12.29
CA VAL A 360 1.31 5.14 -12.30
C VAL A 360 2.05 4.80 -13.60
N PRO A 361 2.30 5.78 -14.47
CA PRO A 361 2.97 5.52 -15.74
C PRO A 361 4.34 4.86 -15.54
N LEU A 362 4.65 3.81 -16.31
CA LEU A 362 5.93 3.12 -16.28
C LEU A 362 7.12 4.07 -16.42
N GLN A 363 6.93 5.17 -17.16
CA GLN A 363 7.91 6.26 -17.34
C GLN A 363 8.44 6.79 -16.00
N GLN A 364 7.63 6.82 -14.94
CA GLN A 364 8.06 7.28 -13.62
C GLN A 364 9.27 6.48 -13.11
N SER A 365 9.21 5.15 -13.19
CA SER A 365 10.35 4.29 -12.82
C SER A 365 11.49 4.37 -13.83
N GLN A 366 11.20 4.46 -15.13
CA GLN A 366 12.24 4.50 -16.17
C GLN A 366 13.15 5.73 -16.02
N THR A 367 12.55 6.92 -15.86
CA THR A 367 13.29 8.16 -15.71
C THR A 367 14.06 8.22 -14.39
N PHE A 368 13.47 7.71 -13.31
CA PHE A 368 14.14 7.64 -12.02
C PHE A 368 15.36 6.70 -12.05
N VAL A 369 15.22 5.51 -12.63
CA VAL A 369 16.35 4.55 -12.81
C VAL A 369 17.45 5.14 -13.69
N ALA A 370 17.10 5.89 -14.74
CA ALA A 370 18.11 6.59 -15.54
C ALA A 370 18.89 7.59 -14.68
N LYS A 371 18.19 8.32 -13.79
CA LYS A 371 18.84 9.27 -12.87
C LYS A 371 19.73 8.59 -11.83
N LEU A 372 19.30 7.43 -11.27
CA LEU A 372 20.14 6.62 -10.37
C LEU A 372 21.43 6.18 -11.06
N LYS A 373 21.34 5.73 -12.31
CA LYS A 373 22.53 5.31 -13.10
C LYS A 373 23.48 6.47 -13.38
N GLU A 374 22.92 7.64 -13.73
CA GLU A 374 23.71 8.87 -13.94
C GLU A 374 24.49 9.25 -12.68
N ALA A 375 23.86 9.11 -11.50
CA ALA A 375 24.47 9.39 -10.21
C ALA A 375 25.40 8.27 -9.69
N GLY A 376 25.50 7.13 -10.39
CA GLY A 376 26.32 5.99 -9.96
C GLY A 376 25.72 5.19 -8.80
N VAL A 377 24.44 5.39 -8.48
CA VAL A 377 23.74 4.68 -7.39
C VAL A 377 23.51 3.22 -7.78
N THR A 378 23.85 2.31 -6.88
CA THR A 378 23.57 0.87 -7.05
C THR A 378 22.06 0.64 -7.19
N ASN A 379 21.63 0.07 -8.33
CA ASN A 379 20.22 -0.12 -8.57
C ASN A 379 19.90 -1.45 -9.26
N LYS A 380 18.66 -1.94 -9.06
CA LYS A 380 18.05 -3.04 -9.80
C LYS A 380 16.69 -2.61 -10.27
N TYR A 381 16.37 -2.91 -11.53
CA TYR A 381 15.08 -2.56 -12.11
C TYR A 381 14.50 -3.74 -12.88
N ILE A 382 13.25 -4.08 -12.58
CA ILE A 382 12.48 -5.12 -13.29
C ILE A 382 11.22 -4.49 -13.87
N ILE A 383 11.02 -4.65 -15.18
CA ILE A 383 9.76 -4.37 -15.86
C ILE A 383 8.97 -5.68 -15.94
N LYS A 384 7.84 -5.75 -15.23
CA LYS A 384 6.97 -6.93 -15.28
C LYS A 384 6.05 -6.85 -16.50
N LYS A 385 6.26 -7.77 -17.43
CA LYS A 385 5.41 -7.83 -18.65
C LYS A 385 3.97 -8.17 -18.27
N GLY A 386 3.03 -7.35 -18.74
CA GLY A 386 1.60 -7.48 -18.46
C GLY A 386 1.21 -7.14 -17.00
N GLY A 387 2.17 -6.75 -16.16
CA GLY A 387 1.92 -6.37 -14.78
C GLY A 387 1.13 -5.06 -14.69
N ARG A 388 0.03 -5.06 -13.93
CA ARG A 388 -0.82 -3.91 -13.64
C ARG A 388 -0.39 -3.25 -12.33
N HIS A 389 -1.11 -2.23 -11.89
CA HIS A 389 -0.91 -1.59 -10.57
C HIS A 389 -1.40 -2.49 -9.42
N ASN A 390 -0.82 -3.68 -9.30
CA ASN A 390 -1.22 -4.69 -8.33
C ASN A 390 0.00 -5.50 -7.86
N PRO A 391 0.30 -5.58 -6.54
CA PRO A 391 1.41 -6.37 -6.02
C PRO A 391 1.36 -7.87 -6.42
N ASP A 392 0.15 -8.43 -6.61
CA ASP A 392 0.00 -9.83 -7.00
C ASP A 392 0.50 -10.11 -8.42
N ASP A 393 0.39 -9.14 -9.31
CA ASP A 393 0.91 -9.24 -10.67
C ASP A 393 2.46 -9.21 -10.68
N MET A 394 3.09 -8.78 -9.57
CA MET A 394 4.55 -8.65 -9.45
C MET A 394 5.25 -9.91 -8.93
N LYS A 395 4.51 -10.97 -8.59
CA LYS A 395 5.11 -12.26 -8.23
C LYS A 395 5.60 -13.00 -9.50
N PRO A 396 6.71 -13.76 -9.42
CA PRO A 396 7.59 -14.01 -8.27
C PRO A 396 8.67 -12.95 -8.05
N GLU A 397 8.69 -11.87 -8.85
CA GLU A 397 9.74 -10.85 -8.78
C GLU A 397 9.79 -10.14 -7.42
N LEU A 398 8.62 -10.02 -6.75
CA LEU A 398 8.49 -9.43 -5.42
C LEU A 398 9.34 -10.19 -4.37
N ASP A 399 9.45 -11.50 -4.50
CA ASP A 399 10.22 -12.33 -3.57
C ASP A 399 11.73 -11.99 -3.61
N GLN A 400 12.22 -11.39 -4.70
CA GLN A 400 13.60 -10.93 -4.84
C GLN A 400 13.93 -9.71 -3.96
N PHE A 401 12.93 -9.05 -3.36
CA PHE A 401 13.17 -7.96 -2.40
C PHE A 401 13.90 -8.46 -1.16
N VAL A 402 13.60 -9.69 -0.71
CA VAL A 402 14.29 -10.31 0.42
C VAL A 402 15.78 -10.49 0.11
N ASP A 403 16.11 -11.06 -1.06
CA ASP A 403 17.49 -11.25 -1.49
C ASP A 403 18.23 -9.92 -1.61
N TRP A 404 17.53 -8.86 -2.02
CA TRP A 404 18.08 -7.50 -2.08
C TRP A 404 18.46 -7.00 -0.70
N PHE A 405 17.56 -7.12 0.28
CA PHE A 405 17.84 -6.72 1.65
C PHE A 405 18.91 -7.62 2.31
N ASP A 406 18.89 -8.93 2.06
CA ASP A 406 19.94 -9.85 2.55
C ASP A 406 21.33 -9.43 2.06
N LYS A 407 21.41 -8.92 0.83
CA LYS A 407 22.66 -8.48 0.22
C LYS A 407 23.19 -7.17 0.79
N TYR A 408 22.30 -6.20 1.08
CA TYR A 408 22.71 -4.82 1.39
C TYR A 408 22.53 -4.42 2.85
N LEU A 409 21.80 -5.16 3.64
CA LEU A 409 21.73 -5.01 5.10
C LEU A 409 22.67 -6.03 5.75
N LYS A 410 24.00 -5.80 5.63
CA LYS A 410 25.03 -6.69 6.16
C LYS A 410 25.74 -6.05 7.34
#